data_97cb44bd47a31b40d48388aa4c90f475
#
_entry.id   97cb44bd47a31b40d48388aa4c90f475
#
_cell.length_a   1.000
_cell.length_b   1.000
_cell.length_c   1.000
_cell.angle_alpha   90.00
_cell.angle_beta   90.00
_cell.angle_gamma   90.00
#
_symmetry.space_group_name_H-M   'P 1'
#
loop_
_entity.id
_entity.type
_entity.pdbx_description
1 polymer ?
#
loop_
_entity_poly.entity_id
_entity_poly.type
_entity_poly.pdbx_seq_one_letter_code
_entity_poly.pdbx_strand_id
1 'polypeptide(L)'
;MNKVRFMRVLGIRHIHQEARRRYQIGNEALAIPESAFSNPMTLIPMVEINRWFESLEKVTGNADVILDINRDVDVGQVGMISHWLLSGSDLASTIRRVNYGFSSLQSGAFLSASLNGSLIKWAYRNPMVAPECKVHDSVRMAMALMKILRAYLGQDFSPLRVQLSGSRKNTTKYQAYFGCEVAWNHPATEIWFHSELRLATKQQTRVQKGRLAMNFADLDELLNMPDPEDEVKVIYEIFNYSRHYGLPTVDNVSNLLGLSVQQFQRRLRHLGMNFTTVSGYVLSNIAVEMMRHGIEVADIAPRLGYQNIASFNRMFKKHRGLTPNQYVQRYYA
;
A
#
# COMPACT_ATOMS: atom_id res chain seq x y z
N MET A 1 -11.05 9.42 15.21
CA MET A 1 -10.48 8.57 14.13
C MET A 1 -9.44 9.28 13.25
N ASN A 2 -9.07 10.52 13.51
CA ASN A 2 -8.16 11.30 12.66
C ASN A 2 -6.74 10.72 12.45
N LYS A 3 -6.45 9.53 12.94
CA LYS A 3 -5.12 8.91 12.84
C LYS A 3 -5.07 7.66 11.97
N VAL A 4 -6.21 7.12 11.55
CA VAL A 4 -6.19 5.93 10.69
C VAL A 4 -5.74 6.33 9.29
N ARG A 5 -4.72 5.67 8.80
CA ARG A 5 -4.12 5.86 7.48
C ARG A 5 -3.93 4.50 6.84
N PHE A 6 -3.83 4.50 5.54
CA PHE A 6 -3.73 3.26 4.76
C PHE A 6 -2.53 3.32 3.80
N MET A 7 -2.00 2.15 3.51
CA MET A 7 -1.06 1.91 2.42
C MET A 7 -1.64 0.82 1.51
N ARG A 8 -1.49 0.96 0.20
CA ARG A 8 -1.84 -0.13 -0.73
C ARG A 8 -0.81 -1.24 -0.66
N VAL A 9 -1.28 -2.47 -0.77
CA VAL A 9 -0.44 -3.68 -0.87
C VAL A 9 0.67 -3.52 -1.89
N LEU A 10 0.40 -2.83 -2.99
CA LEU A 10 1.35 -2.52 -4.05
C LEU A 10 2.70 -2.02 -3.51
N GLY A 11 2.68 -1.20 -2.45
CA GLY A 11 3.87 -0.59 -1.86
C GLY A 11 4.81 -1.58 -1.15
N ILE A 12 4.33 -2.77 -0.79
CA ILE A 12 5.09 -3.79 -0.03
C ILE A 12 5.01 -5.19 -0.63
N ARG A 13 4.13 -5.42 -1.62
CA ARG A 13 3.83 -6.75 -2.18
C ARG A 13 5.07 -7.52 -2.56
N HIS A 14 5.96 -6.90 -3.31
CA HIS A 14 7.17 -7.55 -3.78
C HIS A 14 8.10 -7.92 -2.62
N ILE A 15 8.28 -7.01 -1.65
CA ILE A 15 9.12 -7.28 -0.46
C ILE A 15 8.55 -8.46 0.31
N HIS A 16 7.23 -8.49 0.50
CA HIS A 16 6.55 -9.60 1.18
C HIS A 16 6.78 -10.94 0.47
N GLN A 17 6.55 -10.99 -0.84
CA GLN A 17 6.70 -12.20 -1.64
C GLN A 17 8.15 -12.70 -1.67
N GLU A 18 9.10 -11.80 -1.89
CA GLU A 18 10.53 -12.14 -1.90
C GLU A 18 11.07 -12.54 -0.53
N ALA A 19 10.63 -11.89 0.55
CA ALA A 19 10.97 -12.32 1.91
C ALA A 19 10.51 -13.74 2.16
N ARG A 20 9.27 -14.07 1.85
CA ARG A 20 8.74 -15.43 2.01
C ARG A 20 9.52 -16.45 1.21
N ARG A 21 9.83 -16.14 -0.04
CA ARG A 21 10.58 -17.02 -0.93
C ARG A 21 12.01 -17.25 -0.44
N ARG A 22 12.75 -16.17 -0.11
CA ARG A 22 14.19 -16.24 0.25
C ARG A 22 14.41 -16.83 1.63
N TYR A 23 13.52 -16.53 2.58
CA TYR A 23 13.65 -16.96 3.99
C TYR A 23 12.71 -18.13 4.36
N GLN A 24 11.99 -18.69 3.39
CA GLN A 24 11.04 -19.82 3.57
C GLN A 24 10.01 -19.54 4.67
N ILE A 25 9.47 -18.33 4.70
CA ILE A 25 8.53 -17.87 5.74
C ILE A 25 7.13 -18.42 5.47
N GLY A 26 6.53 -19.06 6.47
CA GLY A 26 5.15 -19.56 6.41
C GLY A 26 4.10 -18.44 6.35
N ASN A 27 2.86 -18.81 5.98
CA ASN A 27 1.77 -17.86 5.74
C ASN A 27 1.38 -17.00 6.96
N GLU A 28 1.55 -17.52 8.17
CA GLU A 28 1.11 -16.88 9.42
C GLU A 28 2.24 -16.16 10.17
N ALA A 29 3.46 -16.25 9.67
CA ALA A 29 4.61 -15.70 10.37
C ALA A 29 4.77 -14.18 10.21
N LEU A 30 4.14 -13.61 9.18
CA LEU A 30 4.10 -12.16 8.96
C LEU A 30 2.71 -11.60 9.33
N ALA A 31 2.70 -10.40 9.89
CA ALA A 31 1.50 -9.83 10.50
C ALA A 31 0.31 -9.63 9.54
N ILE A 32 0.56 -9.45 8.24
CA ILE A 32 -0.49 -9.22 7.24
C ILE A 32 -0.93 -10.56 6.64
N PRO A 33 -2.24 -10.90 6.65
CA PRO A 33 -2.74 -12.12 6.04
C PRO A 33 -2.42 -12.23 4.55
N GLU A 34 -2.03 -13.41 4.08
CA GLU A 34 -1.66 -13.67 2.67
C GLU A 34 -2.78 -13.28 1.69
N SER A 35 -4.03 -13.51 2.07
CA SER A 35 -5.19 -13.16 1.24
C SER A 35 -5.28 -11.67 0.90
N ALA A 36 -4.68 -10.79 1.72
CA ALA A 36 -4.62 -9.36 1.43
C ALA A 36 -3.74 -9.03 0.21
N PHE A 37 -2.75 -9.87 -0.08
CA PHE A 37 -1.82 -9.69 -1.20
C PHE A 37 -2.36 -10.16 -2.55
N SER A 38 -3.56 -10.76 -2.59
CA SER A 38 -4.21 -11.19 -3.85
C SER A 38 -4.54 -10.02 -4.76
N ASN A 39 -4.93 -8.86 -4.21
CA ASN A 39 -5.17 -7.62 -4.95
C ASN A 39 -4.12 -6.57 -4.56
N PRO A 40 -3.29 -6.06 -5.50
CA PRO A 40 -2.28 -5.03 -5.23
C PRO A 40 -2.88 -3.70 -4.73
N MET A 41 -4.16 -3.47 -4.98
CA MET A 41 -4.86 -2.26 -4.57
C MET A 41 -5.51 -2.35 -3.18
N THR A 42 -5.48 -3.51 -2.54
CA THR A 42 -5.96 -3.68 -1.15
C THR A 42 -5.36 -2.61 -0.24
N LEU A 43 -6.22 -1.95 0.53
CA LEU A 43 -5.84 -0.95 1.52
C LEU A 43 -5.50 -1.63 2.85
N ILE A 44 -4.27 -1.47 3.32
CA ILE A 44 -3.79 -1.99 4.60
C ILE A 44 -3.70 -0.83 5.60
N PRO A 45 -4.30 -0.94 6.79
CA PRO A 45 -4.12 0.04 7.84
C PRO A 45 -2.65 0.19 8.26
N MET A 46 -2.19 1.42 8.51
CA MET A 46 -0.78 1.67 8.88
C MET A 46 -0.33 0.96 10.16
N VAL A 47 -1.25 0.64 11.07
CA VAL A 47 -0.94 -0.18 12.25
C VAL A 47 -0.47 -1.58 11.85
N GLU A 48 -1.05 -2.17 10.80
CA GLU A 48 -0.64 -3.48 10.28
C GLU A 48 0.69 -3.40 9.52
N ILE A 49 0.93 -2.30 8.81
CA ILE A 49 2.23 -2.05 8.16
C ILE A 49 3.36 -1.97 9.19
N ASN A 50 3.14 -1.31 10.32
CA ASN A 50 4.13 -1.25 11.40
C ASN A 50 4.40 -2.66 11.96
N ARG A 51 3.35 -3.43 12.29
CA ARG A 51 3.48 -4.83 12.73
C ARG A 51 4.19 -5.71 11.71
N TRP A 52 3.93 -5.47 10.43
CA TRP A 52 4.59 -6.21 9.35
C TRP A 52 6.09 -5.90 9.29
N PHE A 53 6.52 -4.66 9.40
CA PHE A 53 7.95 -4.32 9.46
C PHE A 53 8.65 -4.99 10.64
N GLU A 54 8.03 -4.94 11.83
CA GLU A 54 8.56 -5.61 13.03
C GLU A 54 8.66 -7.12 12.84
N SER A 55 7.60 -7.76 12.34
CA SER A 55 7.56 -9.19 12.09
C SER A 55 8.59 -9.61 11.04
N LEU A 56 8.76 -8.81 9.99
CA LEU A 56 9.71 -9.08 8.92
C LEU A 56 11.16 -9.14 9.43
N GLU A 57 11.61 -8.13 10.19
CA GLU A 57 12.94 -8.11 10.77
C GLU A 57 13.14 -9.28 11.74
N LYS A 58 12.13 -9.52 12.61
CA LYS A 58 12.17 -10.59 13.61
C LYS A 58 12.27 -11.99 12.98
N VAL A 59 11.45 -12.27 11.99
CA VAL A 59 11.36 -13.60 11.36
C VAL A 59 12.57 -13.90 10.47
N THR A 60 13.09 -12.87 9.77
CA THR A 60 14.27 -13.04 8.91
C THR A 60 15.58 -13.01 9.68
N GLY A 61 15.59 -12.47 10.90
CA GLY A 61 16.82 -12.19 11.66
C GLY A 61 17.76 -11.20 10.97
N ASN A 62 17.26 -10.48 9.96
CA ASN A 62 18.05 -9.58 9.12
C ASN A 62 17.54 -8.15 9.19
N ALA A 63 18.28 -7.28 9.87
CA ALA A 63 17.96 -5.86 9.97
C ALA A 63 17.99 -5.13 8.60
N ASP A 64 18.75 -5.64 7.64
CA ASP A 64 18.93 -5.05 6.30
C ASP A 64 18.02 -5.70 5.24
N VAL A 65 17.04 -6.50 5.65
CA VAL A 65 16.17 -7.30 4.76
C VAL A 65 15.53 -6.47 3.64
N ILE A 66 15.11 -5.25 3.93
CA ILE A 66 14.52 -4.35 2.93
C ILE A 66 15.52 -3.97 1.83
N LEU A 67 16.76 -3.67 2.19
CA LEU A 67 17.83 -3.38 1.23
C LEU A 67 18.15 -4.61 0.37
N ASP A 68 18.31 -5.76 1.02
CA ASP A 68 18.72 -7.01 0.36
C ASP A 68 17.68 -7.51 -0.64
N ILE A 69 16.40 -7.38 -0.30
CA ILE A 69 15.30 -7.78 -1.19
C ILE A 69 15.11 -6.79 -2.33
N ASN A 70 15.08 -5.49 -2.00
CA ASN A 70 14.77 -4.48 -3.01
C ASN A 70 15.89 -4.21 -4.02
N ARG A 71 17.11 -4.68 -3.78
CA ARG A 71 18.24 -4.44 -4.69
C ARG A 71 17.92 -4.88 -6.12
N ASP A 72 17.30 -6.02 -6.29
CA ASP A 72 17.09 -6.69 -7.58
C ASP A 72 15.70 -6.43 -8.19
N VAL A 73 14.88 -5.57 -7.56
CA VAL A 73 13.51 -5.28 -8.02
C VAL A 73 13.48 -4.23 -9.11
N ASP A 74 12.77 -4.49 -10.21
CA ASP A 74 12.44 -3.48 -11.19
C ASP A 74 11.11 -2.78 -10.84
N VAL A 75 11.14 -1.44 -10.68
CA VAL A 75 9.94 -0.62 -10.40
C VAL A 75 8.94 -0.65 -11.56
N GLY A 76 9.39 -0.94 -12.78
CA GLY A 76 8.52 -1.05 -13.96
C GLY A 76 7.57 -2.24 -13.93
N GLN A 77 7.81 -3.25 -13.08
CA GLN A 77 6.99 -4.46 -13.00
C GLN A 77 5.82 -4.36 -12.00
N VAL A 78 5.64 -3.21 -11.35
CA VAL A 78 4.67 -3.04 -10.24
C VAL A 78 3.24 -2.74 -10.72
N GLY A 79 2.91 -2.97 -12.02
CA GLY A 79 1.55 -2.84 -12.54
C GLY A 79 1.23 -1.50 -13.22
N MET A 80 -0.02 -1.34 -13.71
CA MET A 80 -0.45 -0.19 -14.53
C MET A 80 -0.22 1.17 -13.88
N ILE A 81 -0.43 1.29 -12.57
CA ILE A 81 -0.23 2.56 -11.83
C ILE A 81 1.22 3.00 -11.88
N SER A 82 2.16 2.06 -11.74
CA SER A 82 3.59 2.36 -11.86
C SER A 82 3.93 2.84 -13.26
N HIS A 83 3.34 2.23 -14.29
CA HIS A 83 3.49 2.70 -15.67
C HIS A 83 2.98 4.14 -15.84
N TRP A 84 1.83 4.48 -15.27
CA TRP A 84 1.30 5.84 -15.33
C TRP A 84 2.18 6.84 -14.58
N LEU A 85 2.58 6.52 -13.34
CA LEU A 85 3.48 7.37 -12.55
C LEU A 85 4.82 7.62 -13.27
N LEU A 86 5.35 6.60 -13.91
CA LEU A 86 6.64 6.64 -14.61
C LEU A 86 6.53 7.07 -16.09
N SER A 87 5.38 7.44 -16.59
CA SER A 87 5.17 7.83 -18.00
C SER A 87 5.49 9.29 -18.31
N GLY A 88 6.19 10.00 -17.44
CA GLY A 88 6.66 11.36 -17.71
C GLY A 88 7.62 11.40 -18.91
N SER A 89 7.56 12.47 -19.71
CA SER A 89 8.48 12.70 -20.84
C SER A 89 9.92 12.91 -20.37
N ASP A 90 10.06 13.52 -19.20
CA ASP A 90 11.33 13.82 -18.54
C ASP A 90 11.23 13.52 -17.03
N LEU A 91 12.37 13.58 -16.35
CA LEU A 91 12.46 13.32 -14.92
C LEU A 91 11.62 14.32 -14.10
N ALA A 92 11.59 15.61 -14.47
CA ALA A 92 10.81 16.60 -13.74
C ALA A 92 9.30 16.32 -13.80
N SER A 93 8.77 15.95 -14.96
CA SER A 93 7.37 15.57 -15.13
C SER A 93 7.03 14.29 -14.36
N THR A 94 7.94 13.33 -14.32
CA THR A 94 7.80 12.10 -13.52
C THR A 94 7.80 12.40 -12.03
N ILE A 95 8.73 13.20 -11.52
CA ILE A 95 8.75 13.61 -10.11
C ILE A 95 7.42 14.27 -9.72
N ARG A 96 6.89 15.18 -10.56
CA ARG A 96 5.59 15.81 -10.31
C ARG A 96 4.46 14.78 -10.24
N ARG A 97 4.38 13.85 -11.19
CA ARG A 97 3.34 12.79 -11.19
C ARG A 97 3.44 11.91 -9.95
N VAL A 98 4.64 11.47 -9.60
CA VAL A 98 4.87 10.65 -8.41
C VAL A 98 4.47 11.38 -7.15
N ASN A 99 4.85 12.65 -7.00
CA ASN A 99 4.46 13.46 -5.84
C ASN A 99 2.94 13.63 -5.72
N TYR A 100 2.24 13.89 -6.83
CA TYR A 100 0.77 14.01 -6.83
C TYR A 100 0.07 12.67 -6.60
N GLY A 101 0.49 11.62 -7.31
CA GLY A 101 -0.15 10.31 -7.26
C GLY A 101 0.13 9.53 -5.97
N PHE A 102 1.14 9.96 -5.19
CA PHE A 102 1.56 9.21 -4.01
C PHE A 102 0.47 9.13 -2.93
N SER A 103 -0.32 10.19 -2.75
CA SER A 103 -1.44 10.21 -1.80
C SER A 103 -2.50 9.14 -2.09
N SER A 104 -2.66 8.73 -3.34
CA SER A 104 -3.55 7.63 -3.73
C SER A 104 -2.96 6.23 -3.44
N LEU A 105 -1.65 6.16 -3.20
CA LEU A 105 -0.96 4.91 -2.83
C LEU A 105 -0.81 4.75 -1.32
N GLN A 106 -0.61 5.86 -0.62
CA GLN A 106 -0.39 5.87 0.83
C GLN A 106 -0.89 7.18 1.44
N SER A 107 -1.89 7.11 2.32
CA SER A 107 -2.39 8.27 3.02
C SER A 107 -1.53 8.64 4.23
N GLY A 108 -1.43 9.93 4.53
CA GLY A 108 -0.67 10.45 5.66
C GLY A 108 0.84 10.51 5.48
N ALA A 109 1.33 10.13 4.30
CA ALA A 109 2.72 10.31 3.89
C ALA A 109 2.82 11.36 2.78
N PHE A 110 3.97 12.01 2.68
CA PHE A 110 4.17 13.15 1.79
C PHE A 110 5.44 12.98 0.96
N LEU A 111 5.31 13.20 -0.34
CA LEU A 111 6.43 13.35 -1.25
C LEU A 111 6.47 14.79 -1.76
N SER A 112 7.65 15.38 -1.74
CA SER A 112 7.89 16.73 -2.26
C SER A 112 9.28 16.84 -2.87
N ALA A 113 9.41 17.69 -3.88
CA ALA A 113 10.72 18.06 -4.44
C ALA A 113 10.88 19.55 -4.31
N SER A 114 11.98 20.00 -3.74
CA SER A 114 12.32 21.41 -3.58
C SER A 114 13.61 21.74 -4.32
N LEU A 115 13.63 22.90 -5.00
CA LEU A 115 14.81 23.44 -5.62
C LEU A 115 15.54 24.34 -4.61
N ASN A 116 16.82 24.08 -4.38
CA ASN A 116 17.66 24.89 -3.49
C ASN A 116 18.97 25.20 -4.22
N GLY A 117 19.04 26.39 -4.83
CA GLY A 117 20.13 26.74 -5.74
C GLY A 117 20.18 25.80 -6.95
N SER A 118 21.31 25.16 -7.18
CA SER A 118 21.50 24.17 -8.24
C SER A 118 21.12 22.73 -7.84
N LEU A 119 20.52 22.54 -6.67
CA LEU A 119 20.20 21.22 -6.13
C LEU A 119 18.69 21.00 -6.04
N ILE A 120 18.26 19.78 -6.37
CA ILE A 120 16.94 19.25 -6.05
C ILE A 120 17.07 18.34 -4.84
N LYS A 121 16.20 18.57 -3.85
CA LYS A 121 15.99 17.68 -2.71
C LYS A 121 14.64 17.02 -2.87
N TRP A 122 14.64 15.71 -3.17
CA TRP A 122 13.43 14.92 -3.26
C TRP A 122 13.21 14.22 -1.93
N ALA A 123 12.17 14.64 -1.22
CA ALA A 123 11.94 14.30 0.18
C ALA A 123 10.66 13.46 0.35
N TYR A 124 10.76 12.44 1.20
CA TYR A 124 9.64 11.64 1.70
C TYR A 124 9.52 11.76 3.21
N ARG A 125 8.31 11.96 3.69
CA ARG A 125 7.98 12.01 5.12
C ARG A 125 6.76 11.16 5.42
N ASN A 126 6.85 10.34 6.46
CA ASN A 126 5.73 9.53 6.93
C ASN A 126 5.65 9.59 8.46
N PRO A 127 4.82 10.48 9.02
CA PRO A 127 4.63 10.58 10.46
C PRO A 127 3.83 9.42 11.07
N MET A 128 3.22 8.56 10.24
CA MET A 128 2.37 7.45 10.69
C MET A 128 3.14 6.16 10.98
N VAL A 129 4.40 6.10 10.58
CA VAL A 129 5.27 4.95 10.87
C VAL A 129 5.80 5.07 12.29
N ALA A 130 5.71 3.98 13.04
CA ALA A 130 6.25 3.87 14.39
C ALA A 130 7.77 4.16 14.39
N PRO A 131 8.32 4.78 15.46
CA PRO A 131 9.73 5.16 15.50
C PRO A 131 10.70 4.03 15.17
N GLU A 132 10.44 2.82 15.69
CA GLU A 132 11.21 1.59 15.47
C GLU A 132 11.15 1.08 14.03
N CYS A 133 10.06 1.36 13.31
CA CYS A 133 9.86 0.95 11.91
C CYS A 133 10.33 2.00 10.89
N LYS A 134 10.67 3.21 11.32
CA LYS A 134 11.04 4.32 10.42
C LYS A 134 12.17 3.98 9.47
N VAL A 135 13.17 3.25 9.93
CA VAL A 135 14.31 2.88 9.10
C VAL A 135 13.91 1.95 7.95
N HIS A 136 13.00 1.02 8.18
CA HIS A 136 12.50 0.12 7.15
C HIS A 136 11.74 0.88 6.04
N ASP A 137 10.82 1.75 6.46
CA ASP A 137 10.03 2.57 5.53
C ASP A 137 10.91 3.57 4.78
N SER A 138 11.89 4.19 5.47
CA SER A 138 12.85 5.12 4.88
C SER A 138 13.71 4.45 3.80
N VAL A 139 14.27 3.28 4.12
CA VAL A 139 15.08 2.51 3.15
C VAL A 139 14.24 2.08 1.96
N ARG A 140 13.03 1.55 2.19
CA ARG A 140 12.08 1.16 1.13
C ARG A 140 11.83 2.32 0.16
N MET A 141 11.52 3.50 0.71
CA MET A 141 11.23 4.67 -0.11
C MET A 141 12.47 5.25 -0.80
N ALA A 142 13.59 5.34 -0.12
CA ALA A 142 14.85 5.79 -0.75
C ALA A 142 15.20 4.91 -1.94
N MET A 143 15.07 3.59 -1.81
CA MET A 143 15.34 2.67 -2.91
C MET A 143 14.34 2.84 -4.07
N ALA A 144 13.04 3.06 -3.78
CA ALA A 144 12.05 3.33 -4.81
C ALA A 144 12.36 4.62 -5.58
N LEU A 145 12.67 5.72 -4.87
CA LEU A 145 13.06 6.98 -5.49
C LEU A 145 14.36 6.84 -6.30
N MET A 146 15.34 6.12 -5.77
CA MET A 146 16.62 5.87 -6.46
C MET A 146 16.42 5.10 -7.77
N LYS A 147 15.54 4.11 -7.78
CA LYS A 147 15.23 3.36 -9.00
C LYS A 147 14.55 4.24 -10.07
N ILE A 148 13.67 5.16 -9.64
CA ILE A 148 13.10 6.14 -10.56
C ILE A 148 14.20 7.01 -11.16
N LEU A 149 15.11 7.52 -10.35
CA LEU A 149 16.25 8.32 -10.84
C LEU A 149 17.11 7.51 -11.83
N ARG A 150 17.45 6.28 -11.49
CA ARG A 150 18.25 5.40 -12.37
C ARG A 150 17.54 5.04 -13.68
N ALA A 151 16.22 5.01 -13.72
CA ALA A 151 15.47 4.79 -14.95
C ALA A 151 15.61 5.94 -15.96
N TYR A 152 15.98 7.14 -15.52
CA TYR A 152 16.22 8.31 -16.38
C TYR A 152 17.70 8.62 -16.56
N LEU A 153 18.51 8.37 -15.53
CA LEU A 153 19.91 8.83 -15.48
C LEU A 153 20.93 7.70 -15.72
N GLY A 154 20.45 6.46 -15.85
CA GLY A 154 21.30 5.27 -16.00
C GLY A 154 21.52 4.54 -14.68
N GLN A 155 21.83 3.22 -14.79
CA GLN A 155 21.96 2.34 -13.61
C GLN A 155 23.15 2.72 -12.69
N ASP A 156 24.18 3.33 -13.24
CA ASP A 156 25.37 3.77 -12.51
C ASP A 156 25.18 5.13 -11.82
N PHE A 157 24.01 5.75 -11.98
CA PHE A 157 23.73 7.04 -11.35
C PHE A 157 23.87 6.95 -9.82
N SER A 158 24.61 7.91 -9.27
CA SER A 158 24.78 8.13 -7.83
C SER A 158 24.35 9.55 -7.47
N PRO A 159 23.49 9.73 -6.45
CA PRO A 159 23.11 11.05 -5.99
C PRO A 159 24.24 11.70 -5.19
N LEU A 160 24.12 13.00 -4.95
CA LEU A 160 25.11 13.74 -4.15
C LEU A 160 25.04 13.33 -2.66
N ARG A 161 23.84 13.04 -2.16
CA ARG A 161 23.60 12.66 -0.78
C ARG A 161 22.29 11.91 -0.65
N VAL A 162 22.27 10.94 0.26
CA VAL A 162 21.04 10.29 0.74
C VAL A 162 20.92 10.51 2.24
N GLN A 163 19.74 10.91 2.70
CA GLN A 163 19.39 11.02 4.10
C GLN A 163 18.28 10.03 4.44
N LEU A 164 18.47 9.28 5.52
CA LEU A 164 17.53 8.23 5.97
C LEU A 164 17.07 8.48 7.41
N SER A 165 15.81 8.16 7.68
CA SER A 165 15.27 8.17 9.05
C SER A 165 15.67 6.88 9.76
N GLY A 166 15.99 6.99 11.06
CA GLY A 166 16.51 5.87 11.83
C GLY A 166 17.97 5.57 11.52
N SER A 167 18.47 4.41 11.95
CA SER A 167 19.90 4.03 11.76
C SER A 167 20.05 2.54 11.54
N ARG A 168 21.19 2.17 10.93
CA ARG A 168 21.67 0.79 10.77
C ARG A 168 23.14 0.69 11.14
N LYS A 169 23.56 -0.50 11.62
CA LYS A 169 24.97 -0.75 12.01
C LYS A 169 25.89 -0.86 10.79
N ASN A 170 25.44 -1.55 9.75
CA ASN A 170 26.22 -1.79 8.53
C ASN A 170 25.96 -0.68 7.49
N THR A 171 26.53 0.50 7.71
CA THR A 171 26.35 1.66 6.81
C THR A 171 27.02 1.48 5.45
N THR A 172 28.11 0.73 5.35
CA THR A 172 28.87 0.48 4.10
C THR A 172 28.02 -0.16 3.02
N LYS A 173 27.12 -1.08 3.40
CA LYS A 173 26.21 -1.78 2.49
C LYS A 173 25.22 -0.80 1.78
N TYR A 174 24.78 0.20 2.51
CA TYR A 174 23.90 1.26 1.99
C TYR A 174 24.68 2.24 1.10
N GLN A 175 25.85 2.66 1.54
CA GLN A 175 26.74 3.50 0.72
C GLN A 175 27.08 2.83 -0.62
N ALA A 176 27.38 1.53 -0.60
CA ALA A 176 27.63 0.75 -1.81
C ALA A 176 26.42 0.69 -2.75
N TYR A 177 25.19 0.61 -2.21
CA TYR A 177 23.97 0.61 -3.03
C TYR A 177 23.67 1.99 -3.64
N PHE A 178 23.74 3.06 -2.82
CA PHE A 178 23.42 4.42 -3.28
C PHE A 178 24.56 5.08 -4.06
N GLY A 179 25.79 4.63 -3.90
CA GLY A 179 26.98 5.20 -4.53
C GLY A 179 27.43 6.53 -3.93
N CYS A 180 26.95 6.88 -2.74
CA CYS A 180 27.25 8.15 -2.07
C CYS A 180 27.22 8.00 -0.55
N GLU A 181 27.56 9.08 0.15
CA GLU A 181 27.39 9.18 1.60
C GLU A 181 25.91 9.07 2.00
N VAL A 182 25.64 8.27 3.04
CA VAL A 182 24.31 8.09 3.63
C VAL A 182 24.30 8.69 5.03
N ALA A 183 23.51 9.73 5.25
CA ALA A 183 23.29 10.35 6.55
C ALA A 183 22.09 9.69 7.25
N TRP A 184 22.26 9.31 8.51
CA TRP A 184 21.27 8.60 9.31
C TRP A 184 20.59 9.52 10.34
N ASN A 185 19.50 9.02 10.94
CA ASN A 185 18.70 9.72 11.96
C ASN A 185 18.14 11.07 11.49
N HIS A 186 17.89 11.19 10.18
CA HIS A 186 17.29 12.40 9.63
C HIS A 186 15.75 12.36 9.78
N PRO A 187 15.06 13.49 9.98
CA PRO A 187 13.60 13.54 10.15
C PRO A 187 12.82 13.16 8.88
N ALA A 188 13.46 13.17 7.72
CA ALA A 188 12.90 12.80 6.43
C ALA A 188 13.86 11.91 5.64
N THR A 189 13.32 11.11 4.72
CA THR A 189 14.10 10.43 3.69
C THR A 189 14.33 11.42 2.55
N GLU A 190 15.57 11.71 2.19
CA GLU A 190 15.87 12.67 1.12
C GLU A 190 16.93 12.13 0.16
N ILE A 191 16.78 12.42 -1.13
CA ILE A 191 17.78 12.19 -2.17
C ILE A 191 18.09 13.53 -2.82
N TRP A 192 19.38 13.87 -2.85
CA TRP A 192 19.86 15.14 -3.38
C TRP A 192 20.63 14.94 -4.68
N PHE A 193 20.28 15.73 -5.71
CA PHE A 193 20.93 15.67 -7.02
C PHE A 193 20.91 17.03 -7.73
N HIS A 194 21.74 17.20 -8.76
CA HIS A 194 21.84 18.45 -9.51
C HIS A 194 20.57 18.74 -10.29
N SER A 195 20.10 19.99 -10.26
CA SER A 195 18.85 20.43 -10.88
C SER A 195 18.84 20.34 -12.41
N GLU A 196 20.00 20.37 -13.04
CA GLU A 196 20.15 20.19 -14.50
C GLU A 196 19.67 18.82 -14.97
N LEU A 197 19.80 17.79 -14.13
CA LEU A 197 19.37 16.41 -14.41
C LEU A 197 17.83 16.27 -14.54
N ARG A 198 17.06 17.26 -14.14
CA ARG A 198 15.59 17.22 -14.18
C ARG A 198 15.02 17.08 -15.59
N LEU A 199 15.76 17.48 -16.61
CA LEU A 199 15.34 17.39 -18.01
C LEU A 199 15.76 16.07 -18.68
N ALA A 200 16.42 15.17 -17.96
CA ALA A 200 16.78 13.85 -18.50
C ALA A 200 15.52 13.11 -18.97
N THR A 201 15.59 12.55 -20.16
CA THR A 201 14.58 11.68 -20.74
C THR A 201 14.96 10.23 -20.54
N LYS A 202 13.97 9.32 -20.48
CA LYS A 202 14.26 7.89 -20.41
C LYS A 202 15.13 7.47 -21.58
N GLN A 203 16.24 6.82 -21.30
CA GLN A 203 16.99 6.09 -22.31
C GLN A 203 16.03 5.00 -22.85
N GLN A 204 15.79 5.02 -24.17
CA GLN A 204 14.77 4.22 -24.83
C GLN A 204 14.97 2.71 -24.55
N THR A 205 14.31 2.20 -23.55
CA THR A 205 13.72 0.87 -23.69
C THR A 205 12.53 1.07 -24.64
N ARG A 206 12.44 0.30 -25.73
CA ARG A 206 11.28 0.30 -26.64
C ARG A 206 10.00 0.20 -25.81
N VAL A 207 9.52 1.34 -25.34
CA VAL A 207 8.20 1.46 -24.75
C VAL A 207 7.28 1.18 -25.93
N GLN A 208 6.68 -0.01 -25.93
CA GLN A 208 5.49 -0.21 -26.72
C GLN A 208 4.63 1.02 -26.51
N LYS A 209 4.30 1.73 -27.59
CA LYS A 209 3.27 2.77 -27.62
C LYS A 209 1.91 2.13 -27.34
N GLY A 210 1.83 1.35 -26.27
CA GLY A 210 0.60 0.84 -25.72
C GLY A 210 -0.13 2.02 -25.07
N ARG A 211 -1.36 2.25 -25.49
CA ARG A 211 -2.30 3.13 -24.83
C ARG A 211 -2.17 2.91 -23.32
N LEU A 212 -1.85 3.97 -22.58
CA LEU A 212 -2.08 4.06 -21.13
C LEU A 212 -3.61 4.06 -20.92
N ALA A 213 -4.22 2.92 -21.09
CA ALA A 213 -5.65 2.76 -20.88
C ALA A 213 -5.87 2.30 -19.43
N MET A 214 -5.76 3.24 -18.50
CA MET A 214 -6.49 3.12 -17.24
C MET A 214 -7.98 3.22 -17.60
N ASN A 215 -8.75 2.16 -17.38
CA ASN A 215 -10.19 2.23 -17.50
C ASN A 215 -10.79 2.98 -16.32
N PHE A 216 -12.08 3.33 -16.35
CA PHE A 216 -12.73 4.05 -15.25
C PHE A 216 -12.72 3.27 -13.95
N ALA A 217 -12.79 1.94 -13.98
CA ALA A 217 -12.74 1.11 -12.78
C ALA A 217 -11.35 1.15 -12.12
N ASP A 218 -10.27 1.12 -12.90
CA ASP A 218 -8.90 1.28 -12.40
C ASP A 218 -8.69 2.67 -11.78
N LEU A 219 -9.30 3.69 -12.37
CA LEU A 219 -9.23 5.07 -11.86
C LEU A 219 -10.01 5.20 -10.55
N ASP A 220 -11.23 4.68 -10.49
CA ASP A 220 -12.05 4.67 -9.29
C ASP A 220 -11.34 3.94 -8.14
N GLU A 221 -10.72 2.79 -8.44
CA GLU A 221 -9.94 2.04 -7.47
C GLU A 221 -8.71 2.83 -7.00
N LEU A 222 -8.02 3.55 -7.90
CA LEU A 222 -6.89 4.40 -7.54
C LEU A 222 -7.31 5.57 -6.65
N LEU A 223 -8.43 6.21 -6.94
CA LEU A 223 -8.93 7.38 -6.22
C LEU A 223 -9.68 7.02 -4.92
N ASN A 224 -9.90 5.74 -4.66
CA ASN A 224 -10.67 5.25 -3.51
C ASN A 224 -9.88 5.26 -2.17
N MET A 225 -8.81 6.03 -2.05
CA MET A 225 -8.13 6.23 -0.77
C MET A 225 -9.03 7.02 0.18
N PRO A 226 -9.35 6.50 1.39
CA PRO A 226 -10.19 7.21 2.34
C PRO A 226 -9.57 8.54 2.78
N ASP A 227 -10.38 9.60 2.75
CA ASP A 227 -10.03 10.80 3.50
C ASP A 227 -10.09 10.47 5.00
N PRO A 228 -9.08 10.85 5.78
CA PRO A 228 -9.07 10.59 7.23
C PRO A 228 -10.23 11.21 8.01
N GLU A 229 -10.86 12.24 7.47
CA GLU A 229 -12.02 12.89 8.06
C GLU A 229 -13.34 12.22 7.67
N ASP A 230 -13.36 11.43 6.60
CA ASP A 230 -14.50 10.60 6.22
C ASP A 230 -14.54 9.32 7.08
N GLU A 231 -15.09 9.44 8.28
CA GLU A 231 -15.18 8.34 9.23
C GLU A 231 -15.93 7.13 8.69
N VAL A 232 -16.94 7.33 7.89
CA VAL A 232 -17.77 6.24 7.33
C VAL A 232 -16.92 5.43 6.35
N LYS A 233 -16.20 6.09 5.48
CA LYS A 233 -15.33 5.43 4.51
C LYS A 233 -14.14 4.76 5.20
N VAL A 234 -13.54 5.39 6.22
CA VAL A 234 -12.48 4.76 7.04
C VAL A 234 -12.99 3.48 7.71
N ILE A 235 -14.17 3.52 8.33
CA ILE A 235 -14.79 2.33 8.93
C ILE A 235 -15.02 1.26 7.87
N TYR A 236 -15.57 1.63 6.70
CA TYR A 236 -15.80 0.72 5.59
C TYR A 236 -14.53 -0.03 5.21
N GLU A 237 -13.43 0.68 4.99
CA GLU A 237 -12.16 0.07 4.56
C GLU A 237 -11.51 -0.77 5.67
N ILE A 238 -11.70 -0.43 6.93
CA ILE A 238 -11.27 -1.30 8.05
C ILE A 238 -12.06 -2.61 8.09
N PHE A 239 -13.36 -2.58 7.85
CA PHE A 239 -14.15 -3.82 7.73
C PHE A 239 -13.71 -4.63 6.50
N ASN A 240 -13.48 -3.96 5.37
CA ASN A 240 -12.98 -4.58 4.14
C ASN A 240 -11.62 -5.28 4.39
N TYR A 241 -10.69 -4.64 5.10
CA TYR A 241 -9.43 -5.25 5.46
C TYR A 241 -9.59 -6.37 6.52
N SER A 242 -10.43 -6.15 7.53
CA SER A 242 -10.66 -7.11 8.63
C SER A 242 -11.10 -8.49 8.15
N ARG A 243 -11.81 -8.60 7.02
CA ARG A 243 -12.25 -9.88 6.44
C ARG A 243 -11.10 -10.82 6.05
N HIS A 244 -9.90 -10.31 5.89
CA HIS A 244 -8.72 -11.15 5.62
C HIS A 244 -8.30 -12.01 6.81
N TYR A 245 -8.79 -11.68 8.01
CA TYR A 245 -8.65 -12.49 9.24
C TYR A 245 -9.84 -13.43 9.49
N GLY A 246 -10.79 -13.49 8.58
CA GLY A 246 -12.07 -14.18 8.74
C GLY A 246 -13.24 -13.19 8.85
N LEU A 247 -14.37 -13.63 9.40
CA LEU A 247 -15.50 -12.70 9.60
C LEU A 247 -15.09 -11.56 10.54
N PRO A 248 -15.38 -10.30 10.14
CA PRO A 248 -15.08 -9.15 11.00
C PRO A 248 -15.72 -9.29 12.38
N THR A 249 -14.92 -9.12 13.43
CA THR A 249 -15.37 -9.07 14.83
C THR A 249 -15.22 -7.66 15.37
N VAL A 250 -16.02 -7.32 16.39
CA VAL A 250 -15.95 -5.99 17.01
C VAL A 250 -14.55 -5.72 17.60
N ASP A 251 -13.92 -6.77 18.16
CA ASP A 251 -12.58 -6.69 18.75
C ASP A 251 -11.52 -6.41 17.68
N ASN A 252 -11.54 -7.16 16.57
CA ASN A 252 -10.57 -6.98 15.49
C ASN A 252 -10.72 -5.59 14.85
N VAL A 253 -11.96 -5.19 14.49
CA VAL A 253 -12.21 -3.88 13.87
C VAL A 253 -11.82 -2.73 14.81
N SER A 254 -12.17 -2.81 16.10
CA SER A 254 -11.79 -1.76 17.06
C SER A 254 -10.27 -1.67 17.26
N ASN A 255 -9.57 -2.80 17.29
CA ASN A 255 -8.11 -2.85 17.38
C ASN A 255 -7.45 -2.20 16.16
N LEU A 256 -7.92 -2.50 14.94
CA LEU A 256 -7.43 -1.88 13.70
C LEU A 256 -7.67 -0.37 13.65
N LEU A 257 -8.75 0.10 14.30
CA LEU A 257 -9.05 1.53 14.45
C LEU A 257 -8.24 2.21 15.58
N GLY A 258 -7.52 1.44 16.40
CA GLY A 258 -6.83 1.95 17.58
C GLY A 258 -7.80 2.43 18.67
N LEU A 259 -8.97 1.79 18.79
CA LEU A 259 -10.04 2.13 19.74
C LEU A 259 -10.32 0.94 20.68
N SER A 260 -10.80 1.22 21.88
CA SER A 260 -11.46 0.18 22.67
C SER A 260 -12.81 -0.19 22.05
N VAL A 261 -13.29 -1.41 22.32
CA VAL A 261 -14.60 -1.86 21.86
C VAL A 261 -15.72 -0.89 22.26
N GLN A 262 -15.68 -0.39 23.47
CA GLN A 262 -16.66 0.58 23.99
C GLN A 262 -16.61 1.92 23.23
N GLN A 263 -15.41 2.43 22.95
CA GLN A 263 -15.24 3.66 22.17
C GLN A 263 -15.75 3.48 20.76
N PHE A 264 -15.46 2.33 20.11
CA PHE A 264 -15.92 2.03 18.77
C PHE A 264 -17.45 1.90 18.71
N GLN A 265 -18.06 1.13 19.62
CA GLN A 265 -19.52 0.99 19.68
C GLN A 265 -20.24 2.32 19.94
N ARG A 266 -19.69 3.19 20.83
CA ARG A 266 -20.23 4.53 21.06
C ARG A 266 -20.17 5.37 19.78
N ARG A 267 -19.09 5.26 19.02
CA ARG A 267 -18.90 5.99 17.77
C ARG A 267 -19.85 5.53 16.68
N LEU A 268 -20.06 4.22 16.53
CA LEU A 268 -21.07 3.67 15.61
C LEU A 268 -22.48 4.21 15.94
N ARG A 269 -22.84 4.22 17.23
CA ARG A 269 -24.14 4.78 17.67
C ARG A 269 -24.27 6.27 17.34
N HIS A 270 -23.20 7.04 17.47
CA HIS A 270 -23.18 8.47 17.12
C HIS A 270 -23.42 8.71 15.62
N LEU A 271 -22.95 7.77 14.78
CA LEU A 271 -23.20 7.75 13.35
C LEU A 271 -24.55 7.13 12.96
N GLY A 272 -25.41 6.79 13.93
CA GLY A 272 -26.69 6.11 13.69
C GLY A 272 -26.54 4.66 13.22
N MET A 273 -25.41 4.02 13.46
CA MET A 273 -25.07 2.69 12.97
C MET A 273 -24.85 1.70 14.11
N ASN A 274 -24.91 0.41 13.79
CA ASN A 274 -24.44 -0.67 14.65
C ASN A 274 -23.53 -1.62 13.89
N PHE A 275 -22.72 -2.39 14.65
CA PHE A 275 -21.72 -3.27 14.08
C PHE A 275 -22.29 -4.26 13.04
N THR A 276 -23.38 -4.94 13.38
CA THR A 276 -23.99 -5.96 12.51
C THR A 276 -24.49 -5.38 11.19
N THR A 277 -25.10 -4.18 11.24
CA THR A 277 -25.59 -3.51 10.03
C THR A 277 -24.42 -3.07 9.15
N VAL A 278 -23.38 -2.46 9.73
CA VAL A 278 -22.19 -2.02 8.97
C VAL A 278 -21.47 -3.23 8.37
N SER A 279 -21.22 -4.27 9.17
CA SER A 279 -20.58 -5.49 8.70
C SER A 279 -21.32 -6.12 7.52
N GLY A 280 -22.62 -6.30 7.64
CA GLY A 280 -23.44 -6.88 6.57
C GLY A 280 -23.50 -5.99 5.33
N TYR A 281 -23.58 -4.68 5.49
CA TYR A 281 -23.52 -3.73 4.38
C TYR A 281 -22.20 -3.83 3.62
N VAL A 282 -21.07 -3.76 4.33
CA VAL A 282 -19.72 -3.83 3.73
C VAL A 282 -19.51 -5.17 3.04
N LEU A 283 -19.80 -6.29 3.73
CA LEU A 283 -19.60 -7.62 3.16
C LEU A 283 -20.51 -7.89 1.95
N SER A 284 -21.74 -7.36 1.95
CA SER A 284 -22.62 -7.48 0.78
C SER A 284 -22.15 -6.65 -0.41
N ASN A 285 -21.55 -5.47 -0.19
CA ASN A 285 -20.94 -4.66 -1.25
C ASN A 285 -19.75 -5.39 -1.88
N ILE A 286 -18.86 -5.93 -1.04
CA ILE A 286 -17.69 -6.69 -1.49
C ILE A 286 -18.11 -7.94 -2.27
N ALA A 287 -19.18 -8.64 -1.81
CA ALA A 287 -19.74 -9.76 -2.54
C ALA A 287 -20.20 -9.37 -3.96
N VAL A 288 -20.92 -8.24 -4.07
CA VAL A 288 -21.39 -7.71 -5.37
C VAL A 288 -20.20 -7.41 -6.28
N GLU A 289 -19.15 -6.80 -5.75
CA GLU A 289 -17.94 -6.51 -6.51
C GLU A 289 -17.23 -7.79 -6.99
N MET A 290 -17.14 -8.81 -6.13
CA MET A 290 -16.61 -10.11 -6.53
C MET A 290 -17.45 -10.76 -7.62
N MET A 291 -18.79 -10.69 -7.55
CA MET A 291 -19.70 -11.18 -8.58
C MET A 291 -19.49 -10.44 -9.92
N ARG A 292 -19.29 -9.13 -9.88
CA ARG A 292 -19.01 -8.31 -11.06
C ARG A 292 -17.71 -8.75 -11.77
N HIS A 293 -16.74 -9.24 -11.01
CA HIS A 293 -15.50 -9.82 -11.54
C HIS A 293 -15.61 -11.30 -11.90
N GLY A 294 -16.81 -11.87 -11.95
CA GLY A 294 -17.05 -13.25 -12.35
C GLY A 294 -16.64 -14.30 -11.34
N ILE A 295 -16.45 -13.93 -10.07
CA ILE A 295 -16.15 -14.91 -9.01
C ILE A 295 -17.44 -15.66 -8.66
N GLU A 296 -17.37 -16.99 -8.66
CA GLU A 296 -18.52 -17.83 -8.35
C GLU A 296 -18.98 -17.65 -6.91
N VAL A 297 -20.31 -17.73 -6.70
CA VAL A 297 -20.95 -17.51 -5.39
C VAL A 297 -20.40 -18.47 -4.33
N ALA A 298 -20.06 -19.71 -4.71
CA ALA A 298 -19.47 -20.69 -3.82
C ALA A 298 -18.13 -20.25 -3.24
N ASP A 299 -17.32 -19.53 -4.05
CA ASP A 299 -16.00 -19.03 -3.66
C ASP A 299 -16.06 -17.72 -2.88
N ILE A 300 -17.14 -16.95 -3.03
CA ILE A 300 -17.31 -15.66 -2.34
C ILE A 300 -17.46 -15.85 -0.83
N ALA A 301 -18.28 -16.81 -0.41
CA ALA A 301 -18.56 -17.02 1.01
C ALA A 301 -17.27 -17.24 1.84
N PRO A 302 -16.36 -18.17 1.49
CA PRO A 302 -15.11 -18.34 2.23
C PRO A 302 -14.17 -17.13 2.12
N ARG A 303 -14.11 -16.44 0.98
CA ARG A 303 -13.30 -15.22 0.84
C ARG A 303 -13.78 -14.05 1.71
N LEU A 304 -15.05 -14.08 2.13
CA LEU A 304 -15.60 -13.14 3.09
C LEU A 304 -15.53 -13.63 4.55
N GLY A 305 -14.91 -14.79 4.78
CA GLY A 305 -14.74 -15.37 6.11
C GLY A 305 -15.92 -16.21 6.60
N TYR A 306 -16.92 -16.53 5.76
CA TYR A 306 -18.04 -17.38 6.13
C TYR A 306 -17.65 -18.85 6.08
N GLN A 307 -17.90 -19.58 7.18
CA GLN A 307 -17.66 -21.02 7.26
C GLN A 307 -18.74 -21.83 6.53
N ASN A 308 -19.93 -21.27 6.35
CA ASN A 308 -20.98 -21.92 5.58
C ASN A 308 -21.75 -20.93 4.68
N ILE A 309 -22.12 -21.44 3.51
CA ILE A 309 -22.81 -20.66 2.48
C ILE A 309 -24.22 -20.19 2.91
N ALA A 310 -24.89 -20.94 3.78
CA ALA A 310 -26.27 -20.58 4.22
C ALA A 310 -26.25 -19.29 5.04
N SER A 311 -25.25 -19.09 5.89
CA SER A 311 -25.09 -17.84 6.67
C SER A 311 -24.76 -16.67 5.78
N PHE A 312 -23.90 -16.85 4.78
CA PHE A 312 -23.64 -15.84 3.74
C PHE A 312 -24.91 -15.48 2.98
N ASN A 313 -25.67 -16.48 2.50
CA ASN A 313 -26.91 -16.25 1.73
C ASN A 313 -27.93 -15.47 2.55
N ARG A 314 -28.10 -15.77 3.84
CA ARG A 314 -29.02 -15.02 4.73
C ARG A 314 -28.57 -13.58 4.90
N MET A 315 -27.29 -13.34 5.17
CA MET A 315 -26.74 -11.99 5.28
C MET A 315 -26.94 -11.20 3.98
N PHE A 316 -26.55 -11.77 2.84
CA PHE A 316 -26.65 -11.12 1.55
C PHE A 316 -28.11 -10.78 1.19
N LYS A 317 -29.03 -11.75 1.36
CA LYS A 317 -30.47 -11.52 1.11
C LYS A 317 -31.03 -10.42 2.01
N LYS A 318 -30.61 -10.36 3.29
CA LYS A 318 -31.05 -9.31 4.22
C LYS A 318 -30.64 -7.91 3.73
N HIS A 319 -29.47 -7.76 3.12
CA HIS A 319 -28.93 -6.45 2.71
C HIS A 319 -29.26 -6.08 1.26
N ARG A 320 -29.50 -7.09 0.39
CA ARG A 320 -29.72 -6.90 -1.06
C ARG A 320 -31.12 -7.28 -1.55
N GLY A 321 -31.94 -7.88 -0.70
CA GLY A 321 -33.31 -8.31 -1.05
C GLY A 321 -33.36 -9.61 -1.86
N LEU A 322 -32.25 -10.03 -2.48
CA LEU A 322 -32.13 -11.24 -3.31
C LEU A 322 -31.08 -12.18 -2.75
N THR A 323 -31.20 -13.49 -3.02
CA THR A 323 -30.09 -14.40 -2.76
C THR A 323 -28.92 -14.12 -3.71
N PRO A 324 -27.67 -14.52 -3.38
CA PRO A 324 -26.51 -14.29 -4.26
C PRO A 324 -26.73 -14.80 -5.67
N ASN A 325 -27.23 -16.03 -5.84
CA ASN A 325 -27.49 -16.61 -7.17
C ASN A 325 -28.58 -15.84 -7.95
N GLN A 326 -29.66 -15.43 -7.27
CA GLN A 326 -30.70 -14.59 -7.88
C GLN A 326 -30.14 -13.22 -8.30
N TYR A 327 -29.21 -12.68 -7.52
CA TYR A 327 -28.57 -11.40 -7.81
C TYR A 327 -27.69 -11.51 -9.08
N VAL A 328 -26.84 -12.56 -9.16
CA VAL A 328 -26.03 -12.83 -10.36
C VAL A 328 -26.91 -13.02 -11.59
N GLN A 329 -27.94 -13.86 -11.48
CA GLN A 329 -28.87 -14.13 -12.59
C GLN A 329 -29.60 -12.86 -13.09
N ARG A 330 -29.91 -11.93 -12.19
CA ARG A 330 -30.62 -10.70 -12.55
C ARG A 330 -29.75 -9.62 -13.16
N TYR A 331 -28.49 -9.51 -12.72
CA TYR A 331 -27.65 -8.35 -13.03
C TYR A 331 -26.41 -8.68 -13.87
N TYR A 332 -26.00 -9.96 -13.94
CA TYR A 332 -24.76 -10.37 -14.60
C TYR A 332 -24.90 -11.58 -15.55
N ALA A 333 -26.10 -12.20 -15.64
CA ALA A 333 -26.40 -13.29 -16.59
C ALA A 333 -26.86 -12.78 -17.96
#